data_de5a3099bbc253d5a100f1369bfdce4f
#
_entry.id   de5a3099bbc253d5a100f1369bfdce4f
#
_cell.length_a   1.000
_cell.length_b   1.000
_cell.length_c   1.000
_cell.angle_alpha   90.00
_cell.angle_beta   90.00
_cell.angle_gamma   90.00
#
_symmetry.space_group_name_H-M   'P 1'
#
loop_
_entity.id
_entity.type
_entity.pdbx_description
1 polymer ?
#
loop_
_entity_poly.entity_id
_entity_poly.type
_entity_poly.pdbx_seq_one_letter_code
_entity_poly.pdbx_strand_id
1 'polypeptide(L)'
;MATPRKLTVTDAHLAEALAGRTYLLFDGGMGTLVQAAGLHTVHEVPDLLNLTHPEAIVAIQRQYVEAGADCITTNTFNTNRLKLANAGATVAEVYAAAAANARVAGAPLVAGDIGPTGALLEPLGTLTFDEAFDIFSEQARAAEAAGCDLIVVETMADLLEAKAAVLAAVESTTLPVFATMTFGEDGRTFLGTTPAIAATTLSALGASAVGLNCSLGPTELAPLVGELAPHDRALVMAQPNAGLPRIQDGETVFDVGPNEFAQAMEAILDAGATVIGGCCGTTPDHIAALRALIDARPLPAVASVSVPAHTPVASSATAVSASSASSRAAWGEQSEPKGLSASSVPNLRYRPAFTVTSAQQMVPLPEGEARIAVIGERINPTGKKKLKAALQAGDVDYLVAEAAAQQRAGADILDVNVGVPGLDEPALL
;
A
#
# COMPACT_ATOMS: atom_id res chain seq x y z
N MET A 1 16.87 0.39 -16.71
CA MET A 1 16.02 1.21 -15.82
C MET A 1 14.59 1.04 -16.31
N ALA A 2 13.66 0.63 -15.47
CA ALA A 2 12.25 0.55 -15.84
C ALA A 2 11.75 1.96 -16.14
N THR A 3 10.93 2.10 -17.19
CA THR A 3 10.30 3.38 -17.53
C THR A 3 9.39 3.78 -16.37
N PRO A 4 9.45 5.04 -15.87
CA PRO A 4 8.57 5.47 -14.80
C PRO A 4 7.10 5.26 -15.22
N ARG A 5 6.29 4.69 -14.33
CA ARG A 5 4.85 4.53 -14.53
C ARG A 5 4.21 5.90 -14.77
N LYS A 6 3.45 6.05 -15.83
CA LYS A 6 2.70 7.27 -16.12
C LYS A 6 1.36 7.19 -15.36
N LEU A 7 1.19 8.06 -14.37
CA LEU A 7 -0.07 8.19 -13.64
C LEU A 7 -1.04 9.11 -14.38
N THR A 8 -2.32 8.76 -14.33
CA THR A 8 -3.41 9.65 -14.74
C THR A 8 -3.91 10.40 -13.50
N VAL A 9 -3.62 11.71 -13.43
CA VAL A 9 -4.08 12.60 -12.37
C VAL A 9 -4.71 13.80 -13.04
N THR A 10 -6.01 13.95 -12.89
CA THR A 10 -6.79 15.02 -13.54
C THR A 10 -7.15 16.16 -12.59
N ASP A 11 -7.19 15.86 -11.29
CA ASP A 11 -7.51 16.84 -10.26
C ASP A 11 -6.26 17.57 -9.76
N ALA A 12 -6.36 18.88 -9.61
CA ALA A 12 -5.25 19.74 -9.23
C ALA A 12 -4.87 19.56 -7.73
N HIS A 13 -5.85 19.34 -6.84
CA HIS A 13 -5.60 19.15 -5.43
C HIS A 13 -4.88 17.80 -5.18
N LEU A 14 -5.33 16.73 -5.87
CA LEU A 14 -4.65 15.44 -5.84
C LEU A 14 -3.20 15.55 -6.36
N ALA A 15 -2.97 16.32 -7.43
CA ALA A 15 -1.62 16.54 -7.95
C ALA A 15 -0.72 17.28 -6.95
N GLU A 16 -1.24 18.30 -6.24
CA GLU A 16 -0.52 19.00 -5.18
C GLU A 16 -0.25 18.08 -3.98
N ALA A 17 -1.22 17.26 -3.59
CA ALA A 17 -1.06 16.29 -2.51
C ALA A 17 0.01 15.24 -2.85
N LEU A 18 -0.03 14.65 -4.04
CA LEU A 18 1.00 13.70 -4.51
C LEU A 18 2.40 14.33 -4.58
N ALA A 19 2.48 15.63 -4.81
CA ALA A 19 3.73 16.37 -4.75
C ALA A 19 4.17 16.75 -3.32
N GLY A 20 3.39 16.40 -2.29
CA GLY A 20 3.66 16.75 -0.88
C GLY A 20 3.50 18.23 -0.58
N ARG A 21 2.69 18.96 -1.34
CA ARG A 21 2.49 20.42 -1.20
C ARG A 21 1.17 20.79 -0.53
N THR A 22 0.32 19.82 -0.23
CA THR A 22 -0.90 20.00 0.58
C THR A 22 -1.21 18.74 1.35
N TYR A 23 -2.01 18.84 2.38
CA TYR A 23 -2.64 17.70 3.03
C TYR A 23 -3.74 17.14 2.12
N LEU A 24 -4.01 15.84 2.26
CA LEU A 24 -5.17 15.18 1.66
C LEU A 24 -5.99 14.55 2.78
N LEU A 25 -7.21 15.05 2.95
CA LEU A 25 -8.13 14.59 3.99
C LEU A 25 -9.14 13.59 3.40
N PHE A 26 -9.04 12.35 3.83
CA PHE A 26 -10.02 11.31 3.55
C PHE A 26 -11.22 11.43 4.49
N ASP A 27 -12.26 10.70 4.17
CA ASP A 27 -13.44 10.49 5.01
C ASP A 27 -13.14 9.60 6.25
N GLY A 28 -14.18 9.11 6.88
CA GLY A 28 -14.12 8.29 8.08
C GLY A 28 -14.89 6.98 7.94
N GLY A 29 -15.28 6.41 9.06
CA GLY A 29 -15.88 5.09 9.16
C GLY A 29 -17.23 4.93 8.45
N MET A 30 -17.24 4.32 7.25
CA MET A 30 -18.47 3.98 6.54
C MET A 30 -19.27 2.90 7.28
N GLY A 31 -18.63 1.80 7.65
CA GLY A 31 -19.31 0.64 8.26
C GLY A 31 -20.00 0.97 9.57
N THR A 32 -19.40 1.81 10.42
CA THR A 32 -19.99 2.24 11.69
C THR A 32 -21.23 3.12 11.49
N LEU A 33 -21.25 3.98 10.46
CA LEU A 33 -22.43 4.81 10.16
C LEU A 33 -23.54 3.99 9.49
N VAL A 34 -23.23 3.04 8.65
CA VAL A 34 -24.18 2.08 8.08
C VAL A 34 -24.85 1.27 9.20
N GLN A 35 -24.07 0.79 10.18
CA GLN A 35 -24.60 0.10 11.35
C GLN A 35 -25.49 1.01 12.20
N ALA A 36 -25.05 2.23 12.47
CA ALA A 36 -25.84 3.22 13.23
C ALA A 36 -27.15 3.59 12.53
N ALA A 37 -27.19 3.55 11.20
CA ALA A 37 -28.42 3.72 10.41
C ALA A 37 -29.35 2.51 10.41
N GLY A 38 -28.98 1.41 11.08
CA GLY A 38 -29.77 0.16 11.14
C GLY A 38 -29.83 -0.61 9.82
N LEU A 39 -28.90 -0.36 8.90
CA LEU A 39 -28.87 -0.97 7.56
C LEU A 39 -27.99 -2.21 7.49
N HIS A 40 -27.32 -2.58 8.59
CA HIS A 40 -26.42 -3.73 8.62
C HIS A 40 -27.22 -5.00 8.92
N THR A 41 -27.16 -5.95 8.01
CA THR A 41 -27.62 -7.33 8.25
C THR A 41 -26.41 -8.25 8.35
N VAL A 42 -26.36 -9.09 9.38
CA VAL A 42 -25.21 -9.96 9.74
C VAL A 42 -24.82 -10.96 8.62
N HIS A 43 -25.62 -11.08 7.60
CA HIS A 43 -25.48 -12.09 6.53
C HIS A 43 -25.31 -11.49 5.13
N GLU A 44 -25.32 -10.17 4.98
CA GLU A 44 -25.20 -9.52 3.67
C GLU A 44 -23.89 -8.76 3.56
N VAL A 45 -23.34 -8.72 2.36
CA VAL A 45 -22.16 -7.88 2.05
C VAL A 45 -22.61 -6.42 2.08
N PRO A 46 -22.13 -5.58 3.03
CA PRO A 46 -22.60 -4.20 3.19
C PRO A 46 -22.45 -3.36 1.92
N ASP A 47 -21.51 -3.73 1.05
CA ASP A 47 -21.22 -3.07 -0.21
C ASP A 47 -22.40 -3.12 -1.20
N LEU A 48 -23.29 -4.11 -1.07
CA LEU A 48 -24.52 -4.21 -1.87
C LEU A 48 -25.53 -3.09 -1.59
N LEU A 49 -25.37 -2.36 -0.47
CA LEU A 49 -26.15 -1.16 -0.18
C LEU A 49 -25.95 -0.07 -1.24
N ASN A 50 -24.84 -0.08 -1.97
CA ASN A 50 -24.69 0.80 -3.13
C ASN A 50 -25.77 0.60 -4.19
N LEU A 51 -26.29 -0.63 -4.31
CA LEU A 51 -27.33 -1.00 -5.27
C LEU A 51 -28.72 -0.99 -4.67
N THR A 52 -28.86 -1.42 -3.41
CA THR A 52 -30.17 -1.63 -2.77
C THR A 52 -30.66 -0.40 -1.99
N HIS A 53 -29.75 0.40 -1.41
CA HIS A 53 -30.05 1.59 -0.62
C HIS A 53 -29.08 2.75 -0.96
N PRO A 54 -28.96 3.13 -2.25
CA PRO A 54 -27.99 4.14 -2.68
C PRO A 54 -28.18 5.48 -1.98
N GLU A 55 -29.43 5.85 -1.68
CA GLU A 55 -29.77 7.09 -0.97
C GLU A 55 -29.17 7.19 0.44
N ALA A 56 -29.05 6.05 1.14
CA ALA A 56 -28.45 6.00 2.46
C ALA A 56 -26.92 6.15 2.38
N ILE A 57 -26.28 5.47 1.42
CA ILE A 57 -24.83 5.62 1.17
C ILE A 57 -24.51 7.06 0.77
N VAL A 58 -25.27 7.65 -0.16
CA VAL A 58 -25.13 9.05 -0.58
C VAL A 58 -25.28 10.00 0.62
N ALA A 59 -26.25 9.75 1.50
CA ALA A 59 -26.46 10.60 2.68
C ALA A 59 -25.29 10.57 3.65
N ILE A 60 -24.69 9.38 3.88
CA ILE A 60 -23.49 9.23 4.72
C ILE A 60 -22.29 9.94 4.08
N GLN A 61 -22.02 9.67 2.81
CA GLN A 61 -20.88 10.27 2.09
C GLN A 61 -20.99 11.79 2.01
N ARG A 62 -22.19 12.32 1.82
CA ARG A 62 -22.44 13.77 1.81
C ARG A 62 -22.09 14.44 3.14
N GLN A 63 -22.35 13.80 4.26
CA GLN A 63 -21.96 14.33 5.57
C GLN A 63 -20.44 14.47 5.70
N TYR A 64 -19.66 13.53 5.14
CA TYR A 64 -18.20 13.63 5.11
C TYR A 64 -17.72 14.73 4.14
N VAL A 65 -18.36 14.90 2.99
CA VAL A 65 -18.08 16.03 2.07
C VAL A 65 -18.36 17.37 2.78
N GLU A 66 -19.50 17.50 3.46
CA GLU A 66 -19.88 18.70 4.23
C GLU A 66 -18.93 18.95 5.42
N ALA A 67 -18.36 17.90 5.99
CA ALA A 67 -17.31 17.96 7.01
C ALA A 67 -15.94 18.40 6.48
N GLY A 68 -15.78 18.50 5.14
CA GLY A 68 -14.57 18.98 4.50
C GLY A 68 -13.60 17.89 4.05
N ALA A 69 -14.03 16.64 3.89
CA ALA A 69 -13.21 15.60 3.28
C ALA A 69 -12.87 15.97 1.82
N ASP A 70 -11.60 15.86 1.45
CA ASP A 70 -11.11 16.04 0.09
C ASP A 70 -11.37 14.81 -0.78
N CYS A 71 -11.34 13.62 -0.15
CA CYS A 71 -11.49 12.33 -0.81
C CYS A 71 -12.53 11.46 -0.09
N ILE A 72 -13.47 10.91 -0.85
CA ILE A 72 -14.48 9.98 -0.36
C ILE A 72 -14.12 8.58 -0.85
N THR A 73 -14.07 7.64 0.11
CA THR A 73 -13.85 6.23 -0.15
C THR A 73 -15.15 5.58 -0.62
N THR A 74 -15.09 4.77 -1.68
CA THR A 74 -16.26 4.00 -2.13
C THR A 74 -16.61 2.92 -1.09
N ASN A 75 -17.91 2.61 -0.95
CA ASN A 75 -18.33 1.51 -0.08
C ASN A 75 -18.13 0.16 -0.80
N THR A 76 -16.85 -0.25 -1.01
CA THR A 76 -16.46 -1.43 -1.79
C THR A 76 -15.44 -2.33 -1.10
N PHE A 77 -15.22 -2.17 0.21
CA PHE A 77 -14.25 -2.90 1.03
C PHE A 77 -14.33 -4.44 0.87
N ASN A 78 -15.53 -4.99 0.72
CA ASN A 78 -15.75 -6.42 0.54
C ASN A 78 -16.07 -6.81 -0.92
N THR A 79 -15.95 -5.87 -1.87
CA THR A 79 -16.36 -6.08 -3.25
C THR A 79 -15.31 -6.87 -4.03
N ASN A 80 -15.18 -8.15 -3.76
CA ASN A 80 -14.38 -9.08 -4.56
C ASN A 80 -15.19 -10.32 -4.94
N ARG A 81 -14.76 -11.02 -5.99
CA ARG A 81 -15.50 -12.18 -6.54
C ARG A 81 -15.67 -13.32 -5.55
N LEU A 82 -14.81 -13.46 -4.51
CA LEU A 82 -14.97 -14.50 -3.50
C LEU A 82 -16.14 -14.18 -2.58
N LYS A 83 -16.20 -12.95 -2.07
CA LYS A 83 -17.26 -12.48 -1.16
C LYS A 83 -18.58 -12.26 -1.90
N LEU A 84 -18.56 -11.92 -3.19
CA LEU A 84 -19.74 -11.72 -4.01
C LEU A 84 -20.27 -13.00 -4.69
N ALA A 85 -19.64 -14.16 -4.50
CA ALA A 85 -19.94 -15.40 -5.23
C ALA A 85 -21.45 -15.79 -5.25
N ASN A 86 -22.20 -15.41 -4.20
CA ASN A 86 -23.64 -15.69 -4.09
C ASN A 86 -24.48 -14.42 -3.89
N ALA A 87 -23.93 -13.25 -4.16
CA ALA A 87 -24.56 -11.98 -3.85
C ALA A 87 -25.47 -11.43 -4.96
N GLY A 88 -25.47 -12.07 -6.13
CA GLY A 88 -26.31 -11.66 -7.27
C GLY A 88 -25.85 -10.38 -7.96
N ALA A 89 -24.66 -9.88 -7.67
CA ALA A 89 -24.04 -8.72 -8.29
C ALA A 89 -22.58 -9.01 -8.66
N THR A 90 -22.07 -8.35 -9.67
CA THR A 90 -20.69 -8.42 -10.11
C THR A 90 -19.84 -7.34 -9.45
N VAL A 91 -18.52 -7.53 -9.40
CA VAL A 91 -17.56 -6.55 -8.93
C VAL A 91 -17.73 -5.22 -9.68
N ALA A 92 -17.86 -5.27 -11.01
CA ALA A 92 -18.03 -4.08 -11.85
C ALA A 92 -19.32 -3.31 -11.55
N GLU A 93 -20.44 -3.98 -11.32
CA GLU A 93 -21.72 -3.34 -11.00
C GLU A 93 -21.65 -2.60 -9.65
N VAL A 94 -21.04 -3.23 -8.63
CA VAL A 94 -20.92 -2.60 -7.31
C VAL A 94 -19.98 -1.39 -7.36
N TYR A 95 -18.81 -1.49 -8.01
CA TYR A 95 -17.90 -0.33 -8.17
C TYR A 95 -18.55 0.81 -8.95
N ALA A 96 -19.28 0.52 -10.03
CA ALA A 96 -19.97 1.53 -10.83
C ALA A 96 -21.01 2.29 -9.98
N ALA A 97 -21.82 1.56 -9.20
CA ALA A 97 -22.81 2.17 -8.31
C ALA A 97 -22.15 2.96 -7.18
N ALA A 98 -21.11 2.42 -6.56
CA ALA A 98 -20.41 3.06 -5.45
C ALA A 98 -19.73 4.38 -5.85
N ALA A 99 -19.05 4.39 -6.99
CA ALA A 99 -18.44 5.62 -7.52
C ALA A 99 -19.51 6.65 -7.91
N ALA A 100 -20.63 6.23 -8.53
CA ALA A 100 -21.74 7.11 -8.84
C ALA A 100 -22.35 7.71 -7.57
N ASN A 101 -22.54 6.92 -6.50
CA ASN A 101 -23.05 7.38 -5.21
C ASN A 101 -22.15 8.46 -4.61
N ALA A 102 -20.83 8.24 -4.59
CA ALA A 102 -19.86 9.21 -4.09
C ALA A 102 -19.92 10.53 -4.90
N ARG A 103 -20.03 10.46 -6.21
CA ARG A 103 -20.19 11.66 -7.05
C ARG A 103 -21.52 12.40 -6.79
N VAL A 104 -22.62 11.67 -6.59
CA VAL A 104 -23.93 12.25 -6.20
C VAL A 104 -23.87 12.89 -4.81
N ALA A 105 -23.06 12.34 -3.90
CA ALA A 105 -22.79 12.95 -2.60
C ALA A 105 -22.02 14.28 -2.71
N GLY A 106 -21.37 14.55 -3.83
CA GLY A 106 -20.57 15.74 -4.07
C GLY A 106 -19.09 15.56 -3.79
N ALA A 107 -18.59 14.32 -3.77
CA ALA A 107 -17.18 14.01 -3.52
C ALA A 107 -16.24 14.78 -4.47
N PRO A 108 -15.28 15.57 -3.94
CA PRO A 108 -14.25 16.20 -4.79
C PRO A 108 -13.39 15.14 -5.48
N LEU A 109 -12.88 14.16 -4.70
CA LEU A 109 -12.15 12.99 -5.17
C LEU A 109 -12.86 11.71 -4.72
N VAL A 110 -12.77 10.67 -5.54
CA VAL A 110 -13.31 9.34 -5.23
C VAL A 110 -12.20 8.33 -5.23
N ALA A 111 -11.98 7.68 -4.08
CA ALA A 111 -11.06 6.56 -3.94
C ALA A 111 -11.79 5.23 -4.13
N GLY A 112 -11.37 4.43 -5.10
CA GLY A 112 -11.82 3.04 -5.22
C GLY A 112 -11.22 2.18 -4.13
N ASP A 113 -12.05 1.72 -3.20
CA ASP A 113 -11.61 0.96 -2.03
C ASP A 113 -11.45 -0.52 -2.33
N ILE A 114 -10.32 -1.09 -1.90
CA ILE A 114 -9.95 -2.50 -2.00
C ILE A 114 -9.55 -3.00 -0.61
N GLY A 115 -10.40 -3.78 0.03
CA GLY A 115 -10.08 -4.47 1.27
C GLY A 115 -9.51 -5.88 1.04
N PRO A 116 -9.12 -6.59 2.12
CA PRO A 116 -8.59 -7.96 2.06
C PRO A 116 -9.56 -8.95 1.41
N THR A 117 -9.03 -9.97 0.77
CA THR A 117 -9.85 -11.06 0.17
C THR A 117 -10.70 -11.79 1.21
N GLY A 118 -10.23 -11.85 2.45
CA GLY A 118 -10.82 -12.64 3.52
C GLY A 118 -10.34 -14.11 3.53
N ALA A 119 -9.42 -14.46 2.63
CA ALA A 119 -8.77 -15.77 2.57
C ALA A 119 -7.28 -15.62 2.89
N LEU A 120 -6.69 -16.65 3.49
CA LEU A 120 -5.24 -16.70 3.71
C LEU A 120 -4.54 -17.19 2.45
N LEU A 121 -3.42 -16.55 2.11
CA LEU A 121 -2.55 -16.98 1.03
C LEU A 121 -1.73 -18.21 1.44
N GLU A 122 -1.30 -18.98 0.43
CA GLU A 122 -0.34 -20.07 0.64
C GLU A 122 0.97 -19.54 1.29
N PRO A 123 1.63 -20.31 2.16
CA PRO A 123 1.28 -21.68 2.58
C PRO A 123 0.31 -21.74 3.77
N LEU A 124 -0.15 -20.63 4.32
CA LEU A 124 -1.02 -20.59 5.50
C LEU A 124 -2.50 -20.87 5.16
N GLY A 125 -2.89 -20.62 3.94
CA GLY A 125 -4.22 -20.89 3.39
C GLY A 125 -4.16 -21.63 2.08
N THR A 126 -5.18 -21.43 1.25
CA THR A 126 -5.32 -22.12 -0.04
C THR A 126 -5.34 -21.18 -1.24
N LEU A 127 -5.33 -19.84 -1.00
CA LEU A 127 -5.32 -18.86 -2.07
C LEU A 127 -3.88 -18.66 -2.56
N THR A 128 -3.64 -18.92 -3.83
CA THR A 128 -2.31 -18.63 -4.41
C THR A 128 -2.10 -17.14 -4.60
N PHE A 129 -0.83 -16.71 -4.72
CA PHE A 129 -0.50 -15.32 -5.02
C PHE A 129 -1.11 -14.85 -6.35
N ASP A 130 -1.05 -15.70 -7.38
CA ASP A 130 -1.56 -15.37 -8.71
C ASP A 130 -3.09 -15.24 -8.71
N GLU A 131 -3.81 -16.09 -7.97
CA GLU A 131 -5.26 -15.96 -7.80
C GLU A 131 -5.63 -14.68 -7.04
N ALA A 132 -4.89 -14.32 -5.99
CA ALA A 132 -5.07 -13.07 -5.27
C ALA A 132 -4.80 -11.86 -6.19
N PHE A 133 -3.72 -11.90 -6.96
CA PHE A 133 -3.39 -10.87 -7.96
C PHE A 133 -4.53 -10.69 -8.98
N ASP A 134 -5.10 -11.78 -9.49
CA ASP A 134 -6.21 -11.74 -10.44
C ASP A 134 -7.50 -11.15 -9.81
N ILE A 135 -7.78 -11.47 -8.55
CA ILE A 135 -8.91 -10.90 -7.80
C ILE A 135 -8.74 -9.38 -7.66
N PHE A 136 -7.58 -8.94 -7.20
CA PHE A 136 -7.30 -7.51 -7.02
C PHE A 136 -7.22 -6.76 -8.35
N SER A 137 -6.73 -7.39 -9.42
CA SER A 137 -6.73 -6.81 -10.76
C SER A 137 -8.14 -6.55 -11.29
N GLU A 138 -9.10 -7.45 -11.00
CA GLU A 138 -10.51 -7.26 -11.34
C GLU A 138 -11.10 -6.04 -10.62
N GLN A 139 -10.85 -5.90 -9.30
CA GLN A 139 -11.31 -4.77 -8.50
C GLN A 139 -10.68 -3.45 -8.99
N ALA A 140 -9.37 -3.43 -9.21
CA ALA A 140 -8.66 -2.24 -9.65
C ALA A 140 -9.16 -1.73 -11.01
N ARG A 141 -9.36 -2.63 -11.98
CA ARG A 141 -9.94 -2.28 -13.29
C ARG A 141 -11.38 -1.80 -13.16
N ALA A 142 -12.17 -2.38 -12.27
CA ALA A 142 -13.55 -1.95 -12.02
C ALA A 142 -13.58 -0.53 -11.42
N ALA A 143 -12.69 -0.21 -10.48
CA ALA A 143 -12.55 1.12 -9.90
C ALA A 143 -12.16 2.17 -10.96
N GLU A 144 -11.16 1.89 -11.81
CA GLU A 144 -10.76 2.80 -12.89
C GLU A 144 -11.88 2.98 -13.91
N ALA A 145 -12.56 1.90 -14.32
CA ALA A 145 -13.70 1.96 -15.25
C ALA A 145 -14.90 2.72 -14.67
N ALA A 146 -15.10 2.67 -13.35
CA ALA A 146 -16.14 3.41 -12.64
C ALA A 146 -15.83 4.92 -12.52
N GLY A 147 -14.63 5.37 -12.90
CA GLY A 147 -14.20 6.77 -12.83
C GLY A 147 -13.73 7.22 -11.46
N CYS A 148 -13.13 6.34 -10.69
CA CYS A 148 -12.39 6.71 -9.48
C CYS A 148 -11.14 7.53 -9.85
N ASP A 149 -10.69 8.41 -8.95
CA ASP A 149 -9.50 9.26 -9.13
C ASP A 149 -8.22 8.59 -8.65
N LEU A 150 -8.34 7.69 -7.69
CA LEU A 150 -7.26 6.89 -7.11
C LEU A 150 -7.81 5.56 -6.57
N ILE A 151 -6.92 4.65 -6.23
CA ILE A 151 -7.23 3.39 -5.56
C ILE A 151 -6.66 3.46 -4.14
N VAL A 152 -7.43 3.02 -3.16
CA VAL A 152 -6.95 2.74 -1.79
C VAL A 152 -7.04 1.25 -1.54
N VAL A 153 -5.91 0.63 -1.24
CA VAL A 153 -5.79 -0.75 -0.73
C VAL A 153 -5.66 -0.62 0.78
N GLU A 154 -6.66 -1.03 1.54
CA GLU A 154 -6.68 -0.74 2.97
C GLU A 154 -6.83 -1.97 3.87
N THR A 155 -6.44 -1.79 5.15
CA THR A 155 -6.65 -2.76 6.24
C THR A 155 -5.99 -4.11 5.96
N MET A 156 -4.87 -4.11 5.25
CA MET A 156 -4.14 -5.34 4.95
C MET A 156 -3.39 -5.83 6.19
N ALA A 157 -3.63 -7.07 6.60
CA ALA A 157 -2.99 -7.70 7.76
C ALA A 157 -1.81 -8.61 7.39
N ASP A 158 -1.71 -8.98 6.11
CA ASP A 158 -0.64 -9.79 5.54
C ASP A 158 0.11 -9.01 4.45
N LEU A 159 1.44 -8.95 4.57
CA LEU A 159 2.28 -8.27 3.59
C LEU A 159 2.24 -8.95 2.22
N LEU A 160 2.10 -10.27 2.16
CA LEU A 160 2.04 -10.99 0.89
C LEU A 160 0.75 -10.66 0.14
N GLU A 161 -0.38 -10.59 0.85
CA GLU A 161 -1.66 -10.15 0.29
C GLU A 161 -1.59 -8.67 -0.15
N ALA A 162 -1.03 -7.79 0.69
CA ALA A 162 -0.83 -6.38 0.35
C ALA A 162 0.05 -6.20 -0.90
N LYS A 163 1.10 -7.03 -1.07
CA LYS A 163 1.94 -7.06 -2.29
C LYS A 163 1.12 -7.43 -3.51
N ALA A 164 0.30 -8.48 -3.43
CA ALA A 164 -0.56 -8.89 -4.54
C ALA A 164 -1.53 -7.78 -4.93
N ALA A 165 -2.18 -7.12 -3.95
CA ALA A 165 -3.13 -6.04 -4.18
C ALA A 165 -2.47 -4.79 -4.80
N VAL A 166 -1.35 -4.33 -4.24
CA VAL A 166 -0.63 -3.15 -4.77
C VAL A 166 -0.09 -3.42 -6.16
N LEU A 167 0.54 -4.59 -6.39
CA LEU A 167 1.07 -4.96 -7.69
C LEU A 167 -0.05 -5.05 -8.73
N ALA A 168 -1.17 -5.69 -8.39
CA ALA A 168 -2.35 -5.78 -9.26
C ALA A 168 -2.89 -4.40 -9.65
N ALA A 169 -3.07 -3.50 -8.68
CA ALA A 169 -3.55 -2.15 -8.94
C ALA A 169 -2.57 -1.33 -9.79
N VAL A 170 -1.27 -1.43 -9.49
CA VAL A 170 -0.19 -0.74 -10.21
C VAL A 170 -0.08 -1.23 -11.66
N GLU A 171 -0.19 -2.52 -11.92
CA GLU A 171 -0.04 -3.09 -13.26
C GLU A 171 -1.33 -3.01 -14.09
N SER A 172 -2.50 -3.00 -13.44
CA SER A 172 -3.79 -3.04 -14.12
C SER A 172 -4.39 -1.68 -14.44
N THR A 173 -3.92 -0.59 -13.80
CA THR A 173 -4.50 0.76 -13.93
C THR A 173 -3.44 1.84 -14.10
N THR A 174 -3.88 3.05 -14.40
CA THR A 174 -3.04 4.26 -14.43
C THR A 174 -3.28 5.17 -13.22
N LEU A 175 -4.16 4.79 -12.31
CA LEU A 175 -4.52 5.58 -11.13
C LEU A 175 -3.42 5.57 -10.07
N PRO A 176 -3.25 6.63 -9.27
CA PRO A 176 -2.46 6.57 -8.05
C PRO A 176 -2.97 5.46 -7.12
N VAL A 177 -2.06 4.72 -6.50
CA VAL A 177 -2.39 3.63 -5.57
C VAL A 177 -1.88 4.00 -4.19
N PHE A 178 -2.79 4.08 -3.22
CA PHE A 178 -2.50 4.26 -1.81
C PHE A 178 -2.66 2.92 -1.10
N ALA A 179 -1.80 2.60 -0.16
CA ALA A 179 -1.86 1.31 0.52
C ALA A 179 -1.66 1.46 2.02
N THR A 180 -2.56 0.89 2.81
CA THR A 180 -2.45 0.86 4.26
C THR A 180 -2.50 -0.55 4.79
N MET A 181 -1.73 -0.79 5.84
CA MET A 181 -1.74 -2.04 6.60
C MET A 181 -2.22 -1.80 8.02
N THR A 182 -2.70 -2.85 8.66
CA THR A 182 -3.15 -2.81 10.05
C THR A 182 -2.15 -3.53 10.94
N PHE A 183 -1.87 -2.94 12.12
CA PHE A 183 -0.87 -3.41 13.08
C PHE A 183 -1.50 -3.58 14.45
N GLY A 184 -0.99 -4.54 15.22
CA GLY A 184 -1.34 -4.69 16.62
C GLY A 184 -0.63 -3.66 17.52
N GLU A 185 -0.97 -3.66 18.80
CA GLU A 185 -0.34 -2.80 19.83
C GLU A 185 1.17 -3.05 19.96
N ASP A 186 1.65 -4.21 19.56
CA ASP A 186 3.08 -4.57 19.53
C ASP A 186 3.83 -3.99 18.31
N GLY A 187 3.15 -3.19 17.45
CA GLY A 187 3.70 -2.61 16.25
C GLY A 187 3.95 -3.61 15.12
N ARG A 188 3.27 -4.76 15.14
CA ARG A 188 3.45 -5.80 14.13
C ARG A 188 2.11 -6.21 13.52
N THR A 189 2.16 -6.67 12.27
CA THR A 189 1.04 -7.41 11.69
C THR A 189 0.97 -8.81 12.30
N PHE A 190 -0.13 -9.52 12.05
CA PHE A 190 -0.29 -10.91 12.53
C PHE A 190 0.88 -11.84 12.13
N LEU A 191 1.52 -11.61 11.00
CA LEU A 191 2.67 -12.38 10.52
C LEU A 191 4.03 -11.75 10.86
N GLY A 192 4.06 -10.72 11.69
CA GLY A 192 5.29 -10.14 12.24
C GLY A 192 5.91 -9.00 11.42
N THR A 193 5.24 -8.53 10.36
CA THR A 193 5.71 -7.38 9.56
C THR A 193 5.65 -6.10 10.39
N THR A 194 6.71 -5.29 10.32
CA THR A 194 6.78 -3.96 10.95
C THR A 194 6.40 -2.84 9.97
N PRO A 195 6.06 -1.63 10.45
CA PRO A 195 5.78 -0.48 9.58
C PRO A 195 6.91 -0.16 8.59
N ALA A 196 8.16 -0.24 9.04
CA ALA A 196 9.33 0.02 8.18
C ALA A 196 9.44 -0.98 7.01
N ILE A 197 9.15 -2.26 7.25
CA ILE A 197 9.12 -3.30 6.21
C ILE A 197 7.98 -3.02 5.21
N ALA A 198 6.79 -2.69 5.72
CA ALA A 198 5.64 -2.36 4.90
C ALA A 198 5.94 -1.15 3.99
N ALA A 199 6.45 -0.05 4.57
CA ALA A 199 6.82 1.16 3.84
C ALA A 199 7.81 0.87 2.70
N THR A 200 8.91 0.18 3.03
CA THR A 200 9.95 -0.13 2.05
C THR A 200 9.42 -1.03 0.93
N THR A 201 8.61 -2.03 1.27
CA THR A 201 8.11 -3.00 0.30
C THR A 201 7.05 -2.39 -0.62
N LEU A 202 6.01 -1.77 -0.06
CA LEU A 202 4.86 -1.29 -0.83
C LEU A 202 5.21 -0.06 -1.67
N SER A 203 6.05 0.85 -1.17
CA SER A 203 6.54 1.97 -1.97
C SER A 203 7.45 1.52 -3.12
N ALA A 204 8.26 0.47 -2.92
CA ALA A 204 9.08 -0.11 -4.00
C ALA A 204 8.24 -0.76 -5.10
N LEU A 205 7.04 -1.26 -4.79
CA LEU A 205 6.08 -1.78 -5.75
C LEU A 205 5.32 -0.71 -6.52
N GLY A 206 5.46 0.57 -6.15
CA GLY A 206 4.88 1.69 -6.87
C GLY A 206 3.65 2.31 -6.20
N ALA A 207 3.38 2.02 -4.92
CA ALA A 207 2.38 2.75 -4.15
C ALA A 207 2.77 4.23 -4.06
N SER A 208 1.80 5.13 -4.27
CA SER A 208 1.98 6.59 -4.19
C SER A 208 1.88 7.11 -2.76
N ALA A 209 1.14 6.40 -1.90
CA ALA A 209 1.11 6.59 -0.46
C ALA A 209 1.17 5.23 0.24
N VAL A 210 1.85 5.16 1.37
CA VAL A 210 1.87 3.99 2.24
C VAL A 210 1.55 4.40 3.66
N GLY A 211 0.82 3.57 4.39
CA GLY A 211 0.39 3.97 5.72
C GLY A 211 -0.21 2.87 6.57
N LEU A 212 -0.91 3.36 7.59
CA LEU A 212 -1.56 2.52 8.60
C LEU A 212 -3.00 2.95 8.77
N ASN A 213 -3.89 1.97 8.94
CA ASN A 213 -5.29 2.26 9.28
C ASN A 213 -5.85 1.21 10.22
N CYS A 214 -6.97 1.55 10.85
CA CYS A 214 -7.74 0.66 11.72
C CYS A 214 -6.94 0.15 12.95
N SER A 215 -7.47 -0.85 13.66
CA SER A 215 -6.96 -1.51 14.87
C SER A 215 -6.72 -0.59 16.08
N LEU A 216 -6.01 0.50 15.90
CA LEU A 216 -5.49 1.38 16.93
C LEU A 216 -6.12 2.78 16.86
N GLY A 217 -6.13 3.49 18.00
CA GLY A 217 -6.42 4.91 18.07
C GLY A 217 -5.24 5.78 17.64
N PRO A 218 -5.43 7.10 17.53
CA PRO A 218 -4.39 7.99 17.05
C PRO A 218 -3.16 8.04 17.99
N THR A 219 -3.36 7.87 19.29
CA THR A 219 -2.26 7.87 20.27
C THR A 219 -1.33 6.68 20.09
N GLU A 220 -1.89 5.49 19.90
CA GLU A 220 -1.15 4.25 19.71
C GLU A 220 -0.54 4.18 18.30
N LEU A 221 -1.19 4.79 17.31
CA LEU A 221 -0.73 4.78 15.92
C LEU A 221 0.44 5.73 15.67
N ALA A 222 0.54 6.84 16.40
CA ALA A 222 1.55 7.87 16.17
C ALA A 222 3.01 7.37 16.22
N PRO A 223 3.43 6.52 17.18
CA PRO A 223 4.77 5.94 17.19
C PRO A 223 5.05 5.09 15.94
N LEU A 224 4.06 4.34 15.46
CA LEU A 224 4.18 3.46 14.29
C LEU A 224 4.29 4.26 12.99
N VAL A 225 3.61 5.40 12.89
CA VAL A 225 3.81 6.37 11.80
C VAL A 225 5.23 6.91 11.82
N GLY A 226 5.77 7.20 13.01
CA GLY A 226 7.16 7.61 13.19
C GLY A 226 8.17 6.55 12.72
N GLU A 227 7.86 5.27 12.90
CA GLU A 227 8.68 4.18 12.39
C GLU A 227 8.56 4.02 10.86
N LEU A 228 7.38 4.22 10.28
CA LEU A 228 7.11 4.07 8.86
C LEU A 228 7.72 5.22 8.03
N ALA A 229 7.53 6.46 8.45
CA ALA A 229 7.84 7.65 7.67
C ALA A 229 9.31 7.78 7.20
N PRO A 230 10.35 7.42 7.98
CA PRO A 230 11.74 7.49 7.54
C PRO A 230 12.09 6.54 6.40
N HIS A 231 11.32 5.46 6.23
CA HIS A 231 11.57 4.40 5.27
C HIS A 231 10.71 4.51 4.02
N ASP A 232 9.78 5.45 3.98
CA ASP A 232 8.85 5.58 2.87
C ASP A 232 9.39 6.51 1.78
N ARG A 233 9.19 6.09 0.52
CA ARG A 233 9.41 6.88 -0.69
C ARG A 233 8.13 7.51 -1.22
N ALA A 234 7.00 7.09 -0.68
CA ALA A 234 5.66 7.55 -0.98
C ALA A 234 5.19 8.59 0.06
N LEU A 235 3.98 9.06 -0.08
CA LEU A 235 3.33 9.85 0.95
C LEU A 235 3.01 8.95 2.15
N VAL A 236 2.97 9.54 3.34
CA VAL A 236 2.60 8.82 4.56
C VAL A 236 1.12 9.04 4.84
N MET A 237 0.38 7.93 4.95
CA MET A 237 -1.06 7.89 5.20
C MET A 237 -1.38 7.34 6.59
N ALA A 238 -2.33 7.96 7.29
CA ALA A 238 -2.79 7.48 8.59
C ALA A 238 -4.29 7.68 8.77
N GLN A 239 -5.02 6.60 9.07
CA GLN A 239 -6.46 6.59 9.32
C GLN A 239 -6.78 5.75 10.57
N PRO A 240 -6.55 6.29 11.78
CA PRO A 240 -6.83 5.58 13.03
C PRO A 240 -8.33 5.43 13.30
N ASN A 241 -8.67 4.52 14.21
CA ASN A 241 -9.99 4.44 14.81
C ASN A 241 -10.21 5.59 15.78
N ALA A 242 -11.48 5.86 16.13
CA ALA A 242 -11.83 6.80 17.20
C ALA A 242 -11.53 6.21 18.60
N GLY A 243 -10.30 5.77 18.83
CA GLY A 243 -9.85 5.05 20.00
C GLY A 243 -9.82 3.53 19.81
N LEU A 244 -9.53 2.80 20.88
CA LEU A 244 -9.53 1.34 20.87
C LEU A 244 -10.96 0.79 20.91
N PRO A 245 -11.28 -0.28 20.15
CA PRO A 245 -12.59 -0.88 20.17
C PRO A 245 -12.90 -1.50 21.54
N ARG A 246 -14.08 -1.23 22.08
CA ARG A 246 -14.59 -1.81 23.33
C ARG A 246 -15.94 -2.46 23.09
N ILE A 247 -16.23 -3.52 23.83
CA ILE A 247 -17.57 -4.13 23.80
C ILE A 247 -18.40 -3.54 24.94
N GLN A 248 -19.49 -2.88 24.59
CA GLN A 248 -20.47 -2.38 25.52
C GLN A 248 -21.87 -2.87 25.06
N ASP A 249 -22.59 -3.53 25.94
CA ASP A 249 -23.93 -4.11 25.68
C ASP A 249 -23.99 -5.02 24.44
N GLY A 250 -22.86 -5.67 24.10
CA GLY A 250 -22.72 -6.58 22.95
C GLY A 250 -22.39 -5.89 21.63
N GLU A 251 -22.25 -4.56 21.63
CA GLU A 251 -21.87 -3.75 20.47
C GLU A 251 -20.43 -3.23 20.61
N THR A 252 -19.76 -3.05 19.47
CA THR A 252 -18.44 -2.42 19.43
C THR A 252 -18.61 -0.90 19.46
N VAL A 253 -18.04 -0.26 20.50
CA VAL A 253 -18.07 1.19 20.70
C VAL A 253 -16.65 1.76 20.68
N PHE A 254 -16.55 3.04 20.31
CA PHE A 254 -15.33 3.83 20.30
C PHE A 254 -15.58 5.08 21.14
N ASP A 255 -14.63 5.46 21.99
CA ASP A 255 -14.83 6.45 23.04
C ASP A 255 -14.02 7.75 22.90
N VAL A 256 -13.20 7.87 21.86
CA VAL A 256 -12.44 9.10 21.59
C VAL A 256 -13.30 10.07 20.77
N GLY A 257 -13.64 11.20 21.37
CA GLY A 257 -14.46 12.22 20.71
C GLY A 257 -13.67 13.08 19.69
N PRO A 258 -14.39 13.88 18.86
CA PRO A 258 -13.79 14.63 17.74
C PRO A 258 -12.62 15.54 18.13
N ASN A 259 -12.73 16.29 19.21
CA ASN A 259 -11.69 17.22 19.67
C ASN A 259 -10.46 16.47 20.20
N GLU A 260 -10.67 15.42 20.98
CA GLU A 260 -9.59 14.57 21.51
C GLU A 260 -8.88 13.83 20.39
N PHE A 261 -9.65 13.33 19.43
CA PHE A 261 -9.13 12.69 18.22
C PHE A 261 -8.23 13.66 17.44
N ALA A 262 -8.71 14.86 17.13
CA ALA A 262 -7.93 15.87 16.41
C ALA A 262 -6.65 16.26 17.17
N GLN A 263 -6.71 16.42 18.49
CA GLN A 263 -5.56 16.71 19.32
C GLN A 263 -4.52 15.57 19.27
N ALA A 264 -4.96 14.31 19.36
CA ALA A 264 -4.05 13.17 19.26
C ALA A 264 -3.43 13.00 17.86
N MET A 265 -4.15 13.42 16.79
CA MET A 265 -3.66 13.43 15.41
C MET A 265 -2.49 14.41 15.20
N GLU A 266 -2.26 15.39 16.07
CA GLU A 266 -1.11 16.28 15.97
C GLU A 266 0.21 15.49 15.95
N ALA A 267 0.34 14.46 16.81
CA ALA A 267 1.53 13.62 16.85
C ALA A 267 1.75 12.82 15.56
N ILE A 268 0.67 12.39 14.92
CA ILE A 268 0.69 11.70 13.62
C ILE A 268 1.17 12.65 12.51
N LEU A 269 0.69 13.89 12.51
CA LEU A 269 1.12 14.93 11.57
C LEU A 269 2.59 15.31 11.81
N ASP A 270 3.02 15.42 13.09
CA ASP A 270 4.42 15.66 13.46
C ASP A 270 5.35 14.52 13.01
N ALA A 271 4.86 13.28 13.03
CA ALA A 271 5.57 12.12 12.51
C ALA A 271 5.70 12.12 10.98
N GLY A 272 4.99 12.99 10.26
CA GLY A 272 5.16 13.21 8.82
C GLY A 272 4.01 12.71 7.94
N ALA A 273 2.87 12.32 8.50
CA ALA A 273 1.69 12.00 7.72
C ALA A 273 1.15 13.25 7.01
N THR A 274 0.84 13.12 5.73
CA THR A 274 0.24 14.17 4.89
C THR A 274 -1.08 13.73 4.26
N VAL A 275 -1.37 12.45 4.27
CA VAL A 275 -2.65 11.86 3.91
C VAL A 275 -3.29 11.34 5.19
N ILE A 276 -4.40 11.91 5.59
CA ILE A 276 -5.05 11.59 6.86
C ILE A 276 -6.55 11.39 6.69
N GLY A 277 -7.16 10.72 7.63
CA GLY A 277 -8.60 10.48 7.70
C GLY A 277 -8.94 9.74 8.98
N GLY A 278 -10.06 9.06 8.97
CA GLY A 278 -10.46 8.19 10.06
C GLY A 278 -10.85 6.80 9.58
N CYS A 279 -10.91 5.84 10.50
CA CYS A 279 -11.42 4.49 10.27
C CYS A 279 -12.60 4.23 11.23
N CYS A 280 -12.69 3.05 11.81
CA CYS A 280 -13.83 2.66 12.65
C CYS A 280 -14.11 3.64 13.80
N GLY A 281 -15.39 3.92 14.04
CA GLY A 281 -15.85 4.83 15.07
C GLY A 281 -15.75 6.33 14.76
N THR A 282 -14.99 6.72 13.71
CA THR A 282 -14.94 8.13 13.31
C THR A 282 -16.22 8.54 12.58
N THR A 283 -16.65 9.77 12.83
CA THR A 283 -17.87 10.39 12.31
C THR A 283 -17.55 11.65 11.51
N PRO A 284 -18.51 12.26 10.82
CA PRO A 284 -18.30 13.54 10.16
C PRO A 284 -17.74 14.64 11.09
N ASP A 285 -18.12 14.65 12.37
CA ASP A 285 -17.57 15.62 13.33
C ASP A 285 -16.06 15.41 13.58
N HIS A 286 -15.57 14.17 13.55
CA HIS A 286 -14.13 13.89 13.62
C HIS A 286 -13.39 14.43 12.39
N ILE A 287 -13.97 14.27 11.21
CA ILE A 287 -13.38 14.77 9.95
C ILE A 287 -13.41 16.31 9.92
N ALA A 288 -14.50 16.94 10.41
CA ALA A 288 -14.55 18.39 10.54
C ALA A 288 -13.48 18.94 11.51
N ALA A 289 -13.23 18.23 12.63
CA ALA A 289 -12.16 18.59 13.56
C ALA A 289 -10.77 18.44 12.93
N LEU A 290 -10.54 17.38 12.13
CA LEU A 290 -9.31 17.21 11.35
C LEU A 290 -9.14 18.31 10.29
N ARG A 291 -10.21 18.70 9.60
CA ARG A 291 -10.18 19.81 8.63
C ARG A 291 -9.71 21.09 9.31
N ALA A 292 -10.32 21.43 10.43
CA ALA A 292 -9.92 22.62 11.20
C ALA A 292 -8.44 22.56 11.67
N LEU A 293 -7.97 21.39 12.07
CA LEU A 293 -6.60 21.17 12.50
C LEU A 293 -5.62 21.42 11.34
N ILE A 294 -5.82 20.80 10.18
CA ILE A 294 -4.87 20.92 9.06
C ILE A 294 -4.94 22.27 8.37
N ASP A 295 -6.10 22.96 8.37
CA ASP A 295 -6.23 24.33 7.85
C ASP A 295 -5.44 25.35 8.67
N ALA A 296 -5.31 25.11 9.98
CA ALA A 296 -4.53 25.94 10.88
C ALA A 296 -3.03 25.59 10.89
N ARG A 297 -2.62 24.51 10.22
CA ARG A 297 -1.27 23.96 10.35
C ARG A 297 -0.48 24.10 9.03
N PRO A 298 0.73 24.66 9.05
CA PRO A 298 1.61 24.59 7.89
C PRO A 298 2.01 23.14 7.62
N LEU A 299 2.20 22.81 6.34
CA LEU A 299 2.78 21.52 5.97
C LEU A 299 4.14 21.32 6.67
N PRO A 300 4.47 20.09 7.07
CA PRO A 300 5.79 19.78 7.57
C PRO A 300 6.81 20.25 6.55
N ALA A 301 7.81 21.03 7.02
CA ALA A 301 8.89 21.47 6.15
C ALA A 301 9.51 20.22 5.53
N VAL A 302 9.41 20.10 4.20
CA VAL A 302 10.10 19.05 3.47
C VAL A 302 11.58 19.22 3.79
N ALA A 303 12.14 18.32 4.59
CA ALA A 303 13.56 18.33 4.86
C ALA A 303 14.26 18.26 3.50
N SER A 304 14.74 19.41 3.03
CA SER A 304 15.54 19.49 1.81
C SER A 304 16.82 18.71 2.08
N VAL A 305 16.84 17.44 1.70
CA VAL A 305 18.11 16.71 1.63
C VAL A 305 18.89 17.39 0.51
N SER A 306 19.83 18.24 0.91
CA SER A 306 20.84 18.80 0.00
C SER A 306 21.58 17.62 -0.60
N VAL A 307 21.29 17.32 -1.87
CA VAL A 307 22.10 16.41 -2.67
C VAL A 307 23.50 17.04 -2.78
N PRO A 308 24.56 16.41 -2.25
CA PRO A 308 25.89 16.88 -2.54
C PRO A 308 26.09 16.82 -4.06
N ALA A 309 26.48 17.95 -4.65
CA ALA A 309 26.78 18.04 -6.06
C ALA A 309 27.85 16.98 -6.41
N HIS A 310 27.47 15.98 -7.21
CA HIS A 310 28.44 15.03 -7.75
C HIS A 310 29.42 15.78 -8.64
N THR A 311 30.64 15.90 -8.19
CA THR A 311 31.78 16.22 -9.05
C THR A 311 32.00 15.00 -9.95
N PRO A 312 31.91 15.15 -11.28
CA PRO A 312 32.16 14.00 -12.16
C PRO A 312 33.63 13.59 -12.03
N VAL A 313 33.84 12.39 -11.51
CA VAL A 313 35.15 11.73 -11.59
C VAL A 313 35.36 11.36 -13.07
N ALA A 314 36.32 11.97 -13.71
CA ALA A 314 36.71 11.65 -15.08
C ALA A 314 37.17 10.19 -15.14
N SER A 315 36.35 9.31 -15.75
CA SER A 315 36.73 7.93 -16.03
C SER A 315 37.59 7.93 -17.29
N SER A 316 38.84 7.54 -17.14
CA SER A 316 39.68 7.13 -18.26
C SER A 316 39.18 5.76 -18.78
N ALA A 317 38.29 5.79 -19.77
CA ALA A 317 37.84 4.59 -20.43
C ALA A 317 38.80 4.23 -21.57
N THR A 318 39.52 3.16 -21.41
CA THR A 318 40.22 2.47 -22.51
C THR A 318 39.21 1.73 -23.37
N ALA A 319 39.07 2.15 -24.62
CA ALA A 319 38.13 1.57 -25.57
C ALA A 319 38.54 0.14 -25.95
N VAL A 320 37.62 -0.81 -25.79
CA VAL A 320 37.66 -2.11 -26.46
C VAL A 320 36.55 -2.14 -27.50
N SER A 321 36.96 -2.18 -28.76
CA SER A 321 36.06 -2.29 -29.92
C SER A 321 35.54 -3.70 -30.06
N ALA A 322 34.23 -3.86 -30.21
CA ALA A 322 33.64 -5.06 -30.82
C ALA A 322 32.48 -4.64 -31.74
N SER A 323 32.64 -5.05 -32.98
CA SER A 323 31.77 -4.85 -34.14
C SER A 323 30.65 -5.89 -34.18
N SER A 324 29.50 -5.50 -34.67
CA SER A 324 28.56 -6.10 -35.64
C SER A 324 27.12 -5.96 -35.24
N ALA A 325 26.39 -5.14 -35.94
CA ALA A 325 25.45 -5.35 -37.05
C ALA A 325 24.03 -5.79 -36.66
N SER A 326 23.15 -4.81 -36.86
CA SER A 326 21.82 -4.84 -37.56
C SER A 326 20.65 -5.68 -37.03
N SER A 327 19.59 -5.03 -36.63
CA SER A 327 18.35 -4.92 -37.43
C SER A 327 17.35 -3.94 -36.78
N ARG A 328 17.04 -2.85 -37.50
CA ARG A 328 15.92 -1.93 -37.20
C ARG A 328 14.66 -2.52 -37.80
N ALA A 329 13.61 -2.64 -37.01
CA ALA A 329 12.24 -2.67 -37.50
C ALA A 329 11.53 -1.38 -37.04
N ALA A 330 11.02 -0.63 -38.02
CA ALA A 330 10.33 0.63 -37.83
C ALA A 330 8.90 0.39 -37.30
N TRP A 331 8.51 1.16 -36.28
CA TRP A 331 7.11 1.34 -35.92
C TRP A 331 6.74 2.81 -36.10
N GLY A 332 5.61 3.00 -36.81
CA GLY A 332 5.15 4.30 -37.27
C GLY A 332 4.71 5.25 -36.16
N GLU A 333 4.89 6.51 -36.46
CA GLU A 333 4.41 7.66 -35.67
C GLU A 333 2.88 7.65 -35.60
N GLN A 334 2.35 7.68 -34.36
CA GLN A 334 0.99 8.13 -34.09
C GLN A 334 1.06 9.38 -33.21
N SER A 335 0.28 10.39 -33.61
CA SER A 335 0.20 11.72 -33.04
C SER A 335 -0.20 11.74 -31.56
N GLU A 336 0.59 12.46 -30.74
CA GLU A 336 0.36 12.68 -29.31
C GLU A 336 -0.88 13.54 -29.05
N PRO A 337 -1.74 13.18 -28.06
CA PRO A 337 -2.66 14.14 -27.47
C PRO A 337 -1.89 15.09 -26.54
N LYS A 338 -2.17 16.38 -26.63
CA LYS A 338 -1.61 17.43 -25.77
C LYS A 338 -2.11 17.24 -24.32
N GLY A 339 -1.37 16.49 -23.51
CA GLY A 339 -1.52 16.41 -22.07
C GLY A 339 -0.29 17.02 -21.39
N LEU A 340 -0.45 17.59 -20.22
CA LEU A 340 0.60 18.18 -19.38
C LEU A 340 1.82 17.25 -19.32
N SER A 341 2.99 17.78 -19.66
CA SER A 341 4.22 16.99 -19.75
C SER A 341 4.63 16.48 -18.36
N ALA A 342 5.06 15.22 -18.32
CA ALA A 342 5.56 14.52 -17.13
C ALA A 342 6.79 15.16 -16.45
N SER A 343 7.23 16.32 -16.90
CA SER A 343 8.37 17.08 -16.35
C SER A 343 8.00 18.00 -15.18
N SER A 344 6.73 18.07 -14.76
CA SER A 344 6.25 18.95 -13.69
C SER A 344 5.88 18.26 -12.38
N VAL A 345 5.99 16.94 -12.29
CA VAL A 345 5.87 16.24 -10.99
C VAL A 345 7.24 16.31 -10.31
N PRO A 346 7.42 17.10 -9.23
CA PRO A 346 8.67 17.12 -8.49
C PRO A 346 8.96 15.73 -7.97
N ASN A 347 10.23 15.31 -8.05
CA ASN A 347 10.73 14.05 -7.54
C ASN A 347 10.09 13.71 -6.18
N LEU A 348 9.22 12.72 -6.15
CA LEU A 348 8.88 11.99 -4.94
C LEU A 348 10.19 11.75 -4.18
N ARG A 349 10.20 12.05 -2.90
CA ARG A 349 11.39 12.04 -2.03
C ARG A 349 12.26 10.82 -2.31
N TYR A 350 13.27 11.00 -3.16
CA TYR A 350 14.27 9.97 -3.39
C TYR A 350 15.18 9.92 -2.18
N ARG A 351 14.99 8.95 -1.32
CA ARG A 351 16.02 8.52 -0.37
C ARG A 351 16.78 7.38 -1.05
N PRO A 352 18.06 7.57 -1.34
CA PRO A 352 18.87 6.51 -1.92
C PRO A 352 19.34 5.53 -0.84
N ALA A 353 18.45 4.92 -0.07
CA ALA A 353 18.78 3.78 0.78
C ALA A 353 18.35 2.52 0.06
N PHE A 354 19.31 1.79 -0.49
CA PHE A 354 19.04 0.44 -0.93
C PHE A 354 18.77 -0.43 0.29
N THR A 355 17.58 -0.99 0.37
CA THR A 355 17.16 -1.84 1.47
C THR A 355 16.60 -3.12 0.88
N VAL A 356 16.98 -4.26 1.44
CA VAL A 356 16.37 -5.55 1.13
C VAL A 356 15.45 -5.93 2.28
N THR A 357 14.22 -6.28 1.97
CA THR A 357 13.21 -6.64 2.97
C THR A 357 12.73 -8.07 2.77
N SER A 358 12.50 -8.77 3.89
CA SER A 358 11.63 -9.94 3.97
C SER A 358 10.33 -9.55 4.68
N ALA A 359 9.42 -10.50 4.88
CA ALA A 359 8.20 -10.25 5.66
C ALA A 359 8.45 -9.82 7.11
N GLN A 360 9.62 -10.13 7.68
CA GLN A 360 9.94 -9.93 9.09
C GLN A 360 11.24 -9.17 9.35
N GLN A 361 12.05 -8.93 8.33
CA GLN A 361 13.37 -8.29 8.47
C GLN A 361 13.63 -7.29 7.36
N MET A 362 14.31 -6.22 7.72
CA MET A 362 14.82 -5.20 6.81
C MET A 362 16.34 -5.09 6.99
N VAL A 363 17.06 -5.19 5.89
CA VAL A 363 18.52 -5.03 5.87
C VAL A 363 18.86 -3.79 5.03
N PRO A 364 19.25 -2.68 5.68
CA PRO A 364 19.71 -1.51 4.94
C PRO A 364 21.07 -1.84 4.31
N LEU A 365 21.20 -1.56 3.02
CA LEU A 365 22.47 -1.63 2.33
C LEU A 365 23.20 -0.29 2.55
N PRO A 366 24.49 -0.28 2.94
CA PRO A 366 25.21 0.92 3.29
C PRO A 366 25.33 1.88 2.10
N GLU A 367 25.03 3.16 2.34
CA GLU A 367 25.23 4.24 1.40
C GLU A 367 26.44 5.08 1.80
N GLY A 368 27.19 5.52 0.80
CA GLY A 368 28.20 6.57 0.96
C GLY A 368 29.58 6.13 1.47
N GLU A 369 29.73 4.97 2.08
CA GLU A 369 31.03 4.32 2.29
C GLU A 369 31.13 3.14 1.35
N ALA A 370 32.30 2.94 0.74
CA ALA A 370 32.53 1.91 -0.28
C ALA A 370 32.50 0.47 0.29
N ARG A 371 31.41 0.13 1.00
CA ARG A 371 31.15 -1.23 1.44
C ARG A 371 30.34 -1.93 0.37
N ILE A 372 30.90 -3.00 -0.16
CA ILE A 372 30.22 -3.90 -1.08
C ILE A 372 29.30 -4.80 -0.24
N ALA A 373 27.98 -4.84 -0.57
CA ALA A 373 27.09 -5.84 -0.02
C ALA A 373 27.46 -7.22 -0.55
N VAL A 374 27.67 -8.17 0.34
CA VAL A 374 28.09 -9.54 0.01
C VAL A 374 26.87 -10.43 -0.03
N ILE A 375 26.56 -10.99 -1.20
CA ILE A 375 25.52 -12.01 -1.36
C ILE A 375 26.15 -13.39 -1.21
N GLY A 376 25.67 -14.17 -0.24
CA GLY A 376 26.08 -15.54 -0.03
C GLY A 376 25.28 -16.48 -0.93
N GLU A 377 25.92 -17.06 -1.95
CA GLU A 377 25.28 -17.89 -3.00
C GLU A 377 25.55 -19.41 -2.78
N ARG A 378 25.92 -19.86 -1.58
CA ARG A 378 26.28 -21.27 -1.40
C ARG A 378 25.10 -22.24 -1.33
N ILE A 379 23.88 -21.75 -1.10
CA ILE A 379 22.66 -22.55 -1.12
C ILE A 379 22.07 -22.53 -2.53
N ASN A 380 22.82 -23.08 -3.47
CA ASN A 380 22.43 -23.27 -4.86
C ASN A 380 22.97 -24.65 -5.33
N PRO A 381 22.10 -25.62 -5.71
CA PRO A 381 22.46 -26.99 -6.02
C PRO A 381 23.26 -27.14 -7.32
N THR A 382 23.34 -26.06 -8.12
CA THR A 382 24.08 -26.11 -9.39
C THR A 382 25.56 -26.42 -9.13
N GLY A 383 26.02 -27.57 -9.62
CA GLY A 383 27.41 -28.04 -9.46
C GLY A 383 27.76 -28.55 -8.04
N LYS A 384 26.88 -28.50 -7.07
CA LYS A 384 27.15 -28.85 -5.65
C LYS A 384 26.51 -30.19 -5.27
N LYS A 385 27.25 -31.30 -5.47
CA LYS A 385 26.73 -32.65 -5.25
C LYS A 385 26.23 -32.89 -3.82
N LYS A 386 26.93 -32.35 -2.80
CA LYS A 386 26.53 -32.52 -1.38
C LYS A 386 25.21 -31.80 -1.08
N LEU A 387 25.06 -30.56 -1.54
CA LEU A 387 23.82 -29.80 -1.33
C LEU A 387 22.65 -30.48 -2.06
N LYS A 388 22.88 -30.96 -3.30
CA LYS A 388 21.85 -31.71 -4.04
C LYS A 388 21.41 -32.97 -3.29
N ALA A 389 22.33 -33.71 -2.70
CA ALA A 389 22.02 -34.89 -1.91
C ALA A 389 21.26 -34.53 -0.61
N ALA A 390 21.62 -33.44 0.06
CA ALA A 390 20.93 -32.95 1.25
C ALA A 390 19.48 -32.56 0.90
N LEU A 391 19.25 -31.79 -0.19
CA LEU A 391 17.91 -31.44 -0.66
C LEU A 391 17.06 -32.68 -0.99
N GLN A 392 17.66 -33.68 -1.66
CA GLN A 392 16.99 -34.95 -1.99
C GLN A 392 16.65 -35.78 -0.74
N ALA A 393 17.40 -35.62 0.33
CA ALA A 393 17.19 -36.31 1.61
C ALA A 393 16.27 -35.52 2.57
N GLY A 394 15.90 -34.28 2.25
CA GLY A 394 15.17 -33.37 3.16
C GLY A 394 16.03 -32.96 4.38
N ASP A 395 17.35 -32.91 4.23
CA ASP A 395 18.30 -32.55 5.31
C ASP A 395 18.34 -31.02 5.47
N VAL A 396 17.36 -30.51 6.22
CA VAL A 396 17.23 -29.07 6.54
C VAL A 396 18.40 -28.59 7.41
N ASP A 397 18.94 -29.43 8.29
CA ASP A 397 20.04 -29.05 9.18
C ASP A 397 21.30 -28.71 8.38
N TYR A 398 21.56 -29.41 7.28
CA TYR A 398 22.64 -29.08 6.37
C TYR A 398 22.46 -27.71 5.72
N LEU A 399 21.22 -27.34 5.29
CA LEU A 399 20.91 -26.05 4.69
C LEU A 399 21.11 -24.91 5.70
N VAL A 400 20.60 -25.10 6.91
CA VAL A 400 20.74 -24.12 8.02
C VAL A 400 22.23 -23.94 8.38
N ALA A 401 23.00 -25.02 8.40
CA ALA A 401 24.44 -24.95 8.68
C ALA A 401 25.22 -24.18 7.61
N GLU A 402 24.88 -24.36 6.32
CA GLU A 402 25.46 -23.62 5.21
C GLU A 402 25.05 -22.14 5.23
N ALA A 403 23.79 -21.82 5.55
CA ALA A 403 23.32 -20.45 5.73
C ALA A 403 24.08 -19.75 6.86
N ALA A 404 24.15 -20.36 8.03
CA ALA A 404 24.88 -19.84 9.18
C ALA A 404 26.39 -19.67 8.92
N ALA A 405 26.99 -20.56 8.10
CA ALA A 405 28.38 -20.44 7.70
C ALA A 405 28.63 -19.21 6.82
N GLN A 406 27.73 -18.91 5.89
CA GLN A 406 27.81 -17.74 5.03
C GLN A 406 27.59 -16.44 5.84
N GLN A 407 26.65 -16.43 6.77
CA GLN A 407 26.42 -15.30 7.69
C GLN A 407 27.70 -15.03 8.53
N ARG A 408 28.31 -16.07 9.12
CA ARG A 408 29.58 -15.93 9.84
C ARG A 408 30.75 -15.46 8.98
N ALA A 409 30.71 -15.77 7.69
CA ALA A 409 31.70 -15.29 6.72
C ALA A 409 31.46 -13.84 6.26
N GLY A 410 30.40 -13.19 6.75
CA GLY A 410 30.10 -11.79 6.48
C GLY A 410 29.16 -11.55 5.30
N ALA A 411 28.35 -12.53 4.90
CA ALA A 411 27.29 -12.32 3.93
C ALA A 411 26.19 -11.43 4.52
N ASP A 412 25.83 -10.37 3.82
CA ASP A 412 24.74 -9.45 4.16
C ASP A 412 23.38 -10.01 3.71
N ILE A 413 23.37 -10.77 2.62
CA ILE A 413 22.20 -11.39 2.01
C ILE A 413 22.53 -12.86 1.71
N LEU A 414 21.55 -13.74 1.88
CA LEU A 414 21.64 -15.14 1.44
C LEU A 414 20.76 -15.36 0.22
N ASP A 415 21.36 -15.83 -0.86
CA ASP A 415 20.64 -16.35 -2.01
C ASP A 415 20.37 -17.85 -1.79
N VAL A 416 19.09 -18.23 -1.80
CA VAL A 416 18.63 -19.59 -1.57
C VAL A 416 17.93 -20.11 -2.81
N ASN A 417 18.55 -21.07 -3.47
CA ASN A 417 17.98 -21.81 -4.59
C ASN A 417 17.94 -23.30 -4.21
N VAL A 418 16.75 -23.88 -4.17
CA VAL A 418 16.53 -25.30 -3.86
C VAL A 418 16.07 -26.12 -5.09
N GLY A 419 16.10 -25.50 -6.28
CA GLY A 419 15.69 -26.08 -7.55
C GLY A 419 16.46 -27.34 -7.92
N VAL A 420 15.86 -28.50 -7.67
CA VAL A 420 16.37 -29.81 -8.08
C VAL A 420 15.27 -30.54 -8.85
N PRO A 421 15.49 -30.96 -10.11
CA PRO A 421 14.49 -31.67 -10.88
C PRO A 421 13.90 -32.85 -10.13
N GLY A 422 12.57 -32.88 -10.02
CA GLY A 422 11.81 -33.94 -9.34
C GLY A 422 11.56 -33.74 -7.86
N LEU A 423 11.92 -32.59 -7.29
CA LEU A 423 11.56 -32.18 -5.92
C LEU A 423 10.50 -31.08 -5.96
N ASP A 424 9.71 -31.03 -4.90
CA ASP A 424 8.74 -29.97 -4.64
C ASP A 424 9.48 -28.78 -3.97
N GLU A 425 9.83 -27.76 -4.75
CA GLU A 425 10.61 -26.61 -4.27
C GLU A 425 9.88 -25.82 -3.17
N PRO A 426 8.56 -25.53 -3.27
CA PRO A 426 7.82 -24.88 -2.21
C PRO A 426 7.84 -25.62 -0.87
N ALA A 427 7.85 -26.95 -0.90
CA ALA A 427 7.90 -27.75 0.32
C ALA A 427 9.30 -27.80 0.99
N LEU A 428 10.35 -27.36 0.25
CA LEU A 428 11.73 -27.33 0.73
C LEU A 428 12.17 -25.96 1.26
N LEU A 429 11.44 -24.90 0.94
CA LEU A 429 11.65 -23.53 1.40
C LEU A 429 10.77 -23.20 2.61
#